data_c3df4e41b24c21ec2c21f0a4c24d66d3
#
_entry.id   c3df4e41b24c21ec2c21f0a4c24d66d3
#
_cell.length_a   1.000
_cell.length_b   1.000
_cell.length_c   1.000
_cell.angle_alpha   90.00
_cell.angle_beta   90.00
_cell.angle_gamma   90.00
#
_symmetry.space_group_name_H-M   'P 1'
#
loop_
_entity.id
_entity.type
_entity.pdbx_description
1 polymer ?
#
loop_
_entity_poly.entity_id
_entity_poly.type
_entity_poly.pdbx_seq_one_letter_code
_entity_poly.pdbx_strand_id
1 'polypeptide(L)'
;MTRRILISVLVLVLVGVSGYSQTLLVPPYLQPGNAPTLSKEQKVLIWQTDSIQGNFKVEYTLNPPGQKVAVAKSSFSKLFLKNKTTYLYRATLSGLKFDASYTYKVSLNGKVLAENSFTTRTLKPQTKFVVFGDCGGGTPQQAGIAYQVYQQKPEFVLVTGDNVYLKGLENEYRKNFFPYYTAKEANPAVGAPLMNSIPFYMILGNHDVYGVEFDKTQDGLAYFYYNDLPLNGPITELVVKPTGPEELVKSFKANTKPRYPRISNYSFEHGNVHIACIDANTYTNPLDPGLVQWLAEDLRNSRADWKIVSYHHPGFNSSKAHYDYQYMRLLSPILEQLGVDLVLTGHVHNYQRTLPLTFDPKKDSTGTRYVVSPEGRVDGTFTLDQHYDGITNTKPKGIIYIVTGAGGAPLYDPSLSGKPELWKHDPQENWVPFTAKIVSDIHSFTTIETNGKKMVLKQMNAQGVAFDEIIITK
;
A
#
# COMPACT_ATOMS: atom_id res chain seq x y z
N MET A 1 -54.90 52.61 -52.06
CA MET A 1 -54.93 51.90 -50.73
C MET A 1 -53.82 50.87 -50.68
N THR A 2 -52.70 51.23 -50.12
CA THR A 2 -51.49 50.35 -50.08
C THR A 2 -51.34 49.78 -48.65
N ARG A 3 -51.57 48.46 -48.47
CA ARG A 3 -51.37 47.79 -47.20
C ARG A 3 -49.94 47.54 -46.99
N ARG A 4 -49.32 48.10 -45.92
CA ARG A 4 -47.99 47.78 -45.43
C ARG A 4 -48.15 46.55 -44.51
N ILE A 5 -47.43 45.44 -44.86
CA ILE A 5 -47.28 44.27 -44.02
C ILE A 5 -46.02 44.50 -43.15
N LEU A 6 -46.22 44.57 -41.82
CA LEU A 6 -45.14 44.56 -40.83
C LEU A 6 -44.71 43.10 -40.58
N ILE A 7 -43.51 42.77 -40.96
CA ILE A 7 -42.88 41.46 -40.59
C ILE A 7 -42.10 41.73 -39.30
N SER A 8 -42.60 41.18 -38.19
CA SER A 8 -41.87 41.13 -36.91
C SER A 8 -40.88 39.96 -36.93
N VAL A 9 -39.61 40.26 -36.98
CA VAL A 9 -38.51 39.30 -36.83
C VAL A 9 -38.30 39.05 -35.35
N LEU A 10 -38.70 37.84 -34.89
CA LEU A 10 -38.40 37.38 -33.53
C LEU A 10 -36.95 36.83 -33.50
N VAL A 11 -36.05 37.61 -32.92
CA VAL A 11 -34.65 37.18 -32.69
C VAL A 11 -34.64 36.32 -31.44
N LEU A 12 -34.57 34.97 -31.62
CA LEU A 12 -34.30 34.02 -30.52
C LEU A 12 -32.81 34.14 -30.16
N VAL A 13 -32.51 34.80 -29.05
CA VAL A 13 -31.20 34.76 -28.44
C VAL A 13 -31.06 33.41 -27.72
N LEU A 14 -30.41 32.45 -28.36
CA LEU A 14 -29.93 31.24 -27.72
C LEU A 14 -28.78 31.61 -26.80
N VAL A 15 -29.04 31.86 -25.52
CA VAL A 15 -28.03 31.91 -24.49
C VAL A 15 -27.51 30.49 -24.29
N GLY A 16 -26.44 30.18 -24.98
CA GLY A 16 -25.67 28.95 -24.75
C GLY A 16 -25.11 28.96 -23.32
N VAL A 17 -25.79 28.30 -22.39
CA VAL A 17 -25.20 27.99 -21.09
C VAL A 17 -24.09 27.00 -21.37
N SER A 18 -22.86 27.51 -21.47
CA SER A 18 -21.66 26.70 -21.44
C SER A 18 -21.62 26.05 -20.06
N GLY A 19 -22.25 24.90 -19.91
CA GLY A 19 -22.14 24.09 -18.71
C GLY A 19 -20.67 23.67 -18.57
N TYR A 20 -19.93 24.31 -17.68
CA TYR A 20 -18.63 23.81 -17.27
C TYR A 20 -18.84 22.43 -16.67
N SER A 21 -18.47 21.40 -17.43
CA SER A 21 -18.54 20.00 -16.98
C SER A 21 -17.40 19.80 -16.00
N GLN A 22 -17.74 19.42 -14.76
CA GLN A 22 -16.75 19.03 -13.77
C GLN A 22 -15.93 17.83 -14.26
N THR A 23 -14.61 17.92 -14.16
CA THR A 23 -13.67 16.87 -14.61
C THR A 23 -13.22 16.04 -13.41
N LEU A 24 -13.31 14.71 -13.53
CA LEU A 24 -12.69 13.78 -12.60
C LEU A 24 -11.18 13.75 -12.88
N LEU A 25 -10.37 14.17 -11.91
CA LEU A 25 -8.91 14.05 -11.93
C LEU A 25 -8.46 12.67 -11.45
N VAL A 26 -9.17 12.12 -10.46
CA VAL A 26 -9.02 10.74 -9.99
C VAL A 26 -10.43 10.14 -9.90
N PRO A 27 -10.71 9.04 -10.60
CA PRO A 27 -12.02 8.38 -10.51
C PRO A 27 -12.25 7.81 -9.10
N PRO A 28 -13.51 7.53 -8.72
CA PRO A 28 -13.83 6.90 -7.45
C PRO A 28 -13.09 5.57 -7.27
N TYR A 29 -12.37 5.44 -6.16
CA TYR A 29 -11.64 4.24 -5.79
C TYR A 29 -11.91 3.84 -4.33
N LEU A 30 -11.73 2.55 -4.04
CA LEU A 30 -12.04 1.94 -2.76
C LEU A 30 -10.82 1.94 -1.84
N GLN A 31 -11.03 2.32 -0.58
CA GLN A 31 -10.03 2.28 0.48
C GLN A 31 -10.54 1.46 1.68
N PRO A 32 -9.64 0.87 2.49
CA PRO A 32 -10.03 0.05 3.64
C PRO A 32 -10.86 0.81 4.68
N GLY A 33 -10.49 2.07 4.95
CA GLY A 33 -11.07 2.84 6.04
C GLY A 33 -10.57 2.42 7.42
N ASN A 34 -11.09 3.08 8.46
CA ASN A 34 -10.70 2.82 9.84
C ASN A 34 -11.48 1.65 10.45
N ALA A 35 -11.11 0.44 10.08
CA ALA A 35 -11.68 -0.81 10.60
C ALA A 35 -10.54 -1.85 10.83
N PRO A 36 -9.72 -1.67 11.89
CA PRO A 36 -8.55 -2.52 12.10
C PRO A 36 -8.90 -3.97 12.43
N THR A 37 -9.94 -4.21 13.21
CA THR A 37 -10.34 -5.56 13.65
C THR A 37 -11.56 -6.08 12.90
N LEU A 38 -11.85 -7.37 13.04
CA LEU A 38 -13.05 -8.02 12.50
C LEU A 38 -14.31 -7.79 13.32
N SER A 39 -14.34 -6.77 14.20
CA SER A 39 -15.54 -6.37 14.95
C SER A 39 -16.44 -5.41 14.16
N LYS A 40 -15.91 -4.74 13.15
CA LYS A 40 -16.60 -3.74 12.33
C LYS A 40 -16.12 -3.81 10.90
N GLU A 41 -17.07 -3.70 9.96
CA GLU A 41 -16.75 -3.61 8.54
C GLU A 41 -17.19 -2.26 7.97
N GLN A 42 -16.28 -1.62 7.25
CA GLN A 42 -16.51 -0.39 6.50
C GLN A 42 -15.55 -0.30 5.31
N LYS A 43 -15.87 0.57 4.36
CA LYS A 43 -14.99 0.99 3.27
C LYS A 43 -15.12 2.50 3.10
N VAL A 44 -14.14 3.11 2.42
CA VAL A 44 -14.18 4.52 2.05
C VAL A 44 -14.02 4.62 0.54
N LEU A 45 -14.90 5.37 -0.10
CA LEU A 45 -14.71 5.80 -1.50
C LEU A 45 -14.06 7.17 -1.50
N ILE A 46 -13.01 7.32 -2.32
CA ILE A 46 -12.29 8.58 -2.52
C ILE A 46 -12.29 8.89 -4.01
N TRP A 47 -12.43 10.17 -4.36
CA TRP A 47 -12.28 10.67 -5.73
C TRP A 47 -11.85 12.13 -5.71
N GLN A 48 -11.27 12.59 -6.81
CA GLN A 48 -10.80 13.98 -6.93
C GLN A 48 -11.36 14.64 -8.19
N THR A 49 -11.73 15.91 -8.05
CA THR A 49 -12.21 16.73 -9.16
C THR A 49 -11.36 17.98 -9.35
N ASP A 50 -11.56 18.64 -10.45
CA ASP A 50 -11.02 19.96 -10.76
C ASP A 50 -11.51 21.05 -9.78
N SER A 51 -11.31 22.32 -10.16
CA SER A 51 -11.62 23.50 -9.34
C SER A 51 -13.10 23.76 -9.07
N ILE A 52 -14.01 22.95 -9.64
CA ILE A 52 -15.45 23.09 -9.47
C ILE A 52 -15.93 22.13 -8.36
N GLN A 53 -16.56 22.68 -7.33
CA GLN A 53 -17.17 21.88 -6.28
C GLN A 53 -18.46 21.25 -6.79
N GLY A 54 -18.62 19.92 -6.61
CA GLY A 54 -19.83 19.19 -6.99
C GLY A 54 -20.64 18.69 -5.80
N ASN A 55 -21.93 18.54 -6.00
CA ASN A 55 -22.80 17.87 -5.05
C ASN A 55 -22.99 16.41 -5.48
N PHE A 56 -22.20 15.52 -4.85
CA PHE A 56 -22.20 14.11 -5.18
C PHE A 56 -23.18 13.33 -4.30
N LYS A 57 -23.85 12.36 -4.92
CA LYS A 57 -24.64 11.33 -4.24
C LYS A 57 -23.89 10.00 -4.32
N VAL A 58 -23.69 9.36 -3.17
CA VAL A 58 -23.05 8.04 -3.08
C VAL A 58 -24.06 7.05 -2.51
N GLU A 59 -24.41 6.05 -3.29
CA GLU A 59 -25.36 4.99 -2.93
C GLU A 59 -24.66 3.64 -2.92
N TYR A 60 -25.05 2.75 -2.03
CA TYR A 60 -24.54 1.38 -2.01
C TYR A 60 -25.61 0.39 -1.55
N THR A 61 -25.54 -0.82 -2.09
CA THR A 61 -26.56 -1.85 -1.90
C THR A 61 -25.90 -3.22 -1.76
N LEU A 62 -26.40 -4.02 -0.83
CA LEU A 62 -26.01 -5.43 -0.69
C LEU A 62 -26.50 -6.24 -1.90
N ASN A 63 -25.68 -7.10 -2.45
CA ASN A 63 -26.03 -8.02 -3.53
C ASN A 63 -26.57 -9.37 -2.97
N PRO A 64 -27.53 -10.05 -3.62
CA PRO A 64 -28.23 -9.68 -4.85
C PRO A 64 -29.18 -8.49 -4.67
N PRO A 65 -29.60 -7.84 -5.78
CA PRO A 65 -30.51 -6.70 -5.76
C PRO A 65 -31.83 -6.99 -5.06
N GLY A 66 -32.50 -5.95 -4.56
CA GLY A 66 -33.78 -6.04 -3.81
C GLY A 66 -33.62 -5.63 -2.33
N GLN A 67 -32.41 -5.38 -1.89
CA GLN A 67 -32.12 -4.86 -0.57
C GLN A 67 -32.27 -3.32 -0.53
N LYS A 68 -32.43 -2.78 0.68
CA LYS A 68 -32.50 -1.33 0.90
C LYS A 68 -31.22 -0.66 0.42
N VAL A 69 -31.37 0.36 -0.42
CA VAL A 69 -30.27 1.24 -0.84
C VAL A 69 -29.86 2.12 0.34
N ALA A 70 -28.60 2.06 0.71
CA ALA A 70 -28.01 2.96 1.68
C ALA A 70 -27.35 4.16 0.96
N VAL A 71 -27.37 5.32 1.62
CA VAL A 71 -26.73 6.54 1.11
C VAL A 71 -25.61 6.93 2.05
N ALA A 72 -24.40 7.08 1.52
CA ALA A 72 -23.26 7.58 2.26
C ALA A 72 -23.16 9.09 2.12
N LYS A 73 -22.97 9.78 3.24
CA LYS A 73 -22.67 11.21 3.23
C LYS A 73 -21.26 11.43 2.73
N SER A 74 -21.10 12.22 1.69
CA SER A 74 -19.80 12.66 1.20
C SER A 74 -19.31 13.91 1.93
N SER A 75 -18.01 13.99 2.16
CA SER A 75 -17.30 15.17 2.61
C SER A 75 -16.19 15.50 1.61
N PHE A 76 -15.64 16.69 1.65
CA PHE A 76 -14.52 17.06 0.80
C PHE A 76 -13.47 17.89 1.53
N SER A 77 -12.23 17.82 1.03
CA SER A 77 -11.15 18.75 1.31
C SER A 77 -10.88 19.60 0.08
N LYS A 78 -10.80 20.92 0.26
CA LYS A 78 -10.37 21.84 -0.79
C LYS A 78 -8.85 21.92 -0.74
N LEU A 79 -8.20 21.38 -1.75
CA LEU A 79 -6.74 21.40 -1.88
C LEU A 79 -6.34 22.59 -2.78
N PHE A 80 -5.44 23.43 -2.28
CA PHE A 80 -4.81 24.48 -3.07
C PHE A 80 -3.32 24.17 -3.17
N LEU A 81 -2.94 23.55 -4.28
CA LEU A 81 -1.59 23.03 -4.50
C LEU A 81 -1.04 23.60 -5.82
N LYS A 82 0.17 24.17 -5.80
CA LYS A 82 0.81 24.75 -6.99
C LYS A 82 -0.11 25.70 -7.76
N ASN A 83 -0.77 26.63 -7.05
CA ASN A 83 -1.71 27.62 -7.61
C ASN A 83 -2.95 27.00 -8.31
N LYS A 84 -3.29 25.76 -8.01
CA LYS A 84 -4.49 25.09 -8.52
C LYS A 84 -5.37 24.63 -7.37
N THR A 85 -6.66 24.92 -7.48
CA THR A 85 -7.68 24.37 -6.58
C THR A 85 -8.18 23.07 -7.13
N THR A 86 -8.29 22.05 -6.28
CA THR A 86 -8.97 20.78 -6.56
C THR A 86 -9.80 20.38 -5.35
N TYR A 87 -10.77 19.49 -5.54
CA TYR A 87 -11.60 18.97 -4.45
C TYR A 87 -11.42 17.47 -4.33
N LEU A 88 -10.99 17.01 -3.15
CA LEU A 88 -10.82 15.62 -2.81
C LEU A 88 -11.97 15.18 -1.92
N TYR A 89 -12.82 14.31 -2.45
CA TYR A 89 -14.03 13.82 -1.80
C TYR A 89 -13.80 12.48 -1.12
N ARG A 90 -14.56 12.26 -0.03
CA ARG A 90 -14.63 11.00 0.72
C ARG A 90 -16.05 10.66 1.08
N ALA A 91 -16.41 9.37 0.97
CA ALA A 91 -17.67 8.85 1.46
C ALA A 91 -17.43 7.52 2.18
N THR A 92 -17.79 7.45 3.46
CA THR A 92 -17.67 6.23 4.26
C THR A 92 -18.90 5.36 4.06
N LEU A 93 -18.69 4.14 3.57
CA LEU A 93 -19.68 3.08 3.48
C LEU A 93 -19.65 2.31 4.80
N SER A 94 -20.66 2.50 5.64
CA SER A 94 -20.71 1.94 7.00
C SER A 94 -21.85 0.91 7.14
N GLY A 95 -21.79 0.12 8.22
CA GLY A 95 -22.82 -0.91 8.48
C GLY A 95 -22.76 -2.06 7.49
N LEU A 96 -21.60 -2.29 6.89
CA LEU A 96 -21.39 -3.40 5.99
C LEU A 96 -21.36 -4.73 6.76
N LYS A 97 -21.90 -5.78 6.15
CA LYS A 97 -21.80 -7.16 6.63
C LYS A 97 -20.47 -7.75 6.17
N PHE A 98 -19.88 -8.63 6.96
CA PHE A 98 -18.76 -9.47 6.53
C PHE A 98 -19.23 -10.53 5.52
N ASP A 99 -18.29 -11.10 4.76
CA ASP A 99 -18.56 -12.14 3.76
C ASP A 99 -19.66 -11.77 2.75
N ALA A 100 -19.70 -10.51 2.33
CA ALA A 100 -20.78 -9.98 1.53
C ALA A 100 -20.27 -9.18 0.32
N SER A 101 -21.06 -9.15 -0.73
CA SER A 101 -20.81 -8.33 -1.92
C SER A 101 -21.74 -7.12 -1.91
N TYR A 102 -21.21 -5.96 -2.29
CA TYR A 102 -21.94 -4.70 -2.42
C TYR A 102 -21.67 -4.06 -3.77
N THR A 103 -22.69 -3.39 -4.31
CA THR A 103 -22.53 -2.48 -5.44
C THR A 103 -22.66 -1.04 -4.95
N TYR A 104 -21.75 -0.16 -5.39
CA TYR A 104 -21.83 1.28 -5.12
C TYR A 104 -22.01 2.08 -6.40
N LYS A 105 -22.62 3.26 -6.27
CA LYS A 105 -22.78 4.26 -7.32
C LYS A 105 -22.34 5.63 -6.81
N VAL A 106 -21.56 6.33 -7.59
CA VAL A 106 -21.22 7.73 -7.38
C VAL A 106 -21.84 8.54 -8.51
N SER A 107 -22.73 9.47 -8.16
CA SER A 107 -23.46 10.29 -9.13
C SER A 107 -23.25 11.78 -8.86
N LEU A 108 -23.23 12.59 -9.91
CA LEU A 108 -23.25 14.05 -9.88
C LEU A 108 -24.45 14.56 -10.67
N ASN A 109 -25.33 15.34 -10.03
CA ASN A 109 -26.52 15.90 -10.66
C ASN A 109 -27.37 14.85 -11.40
N GLY A 110 -27.53 13.65 -10.81
CA GLY A 110 -28.27 12.54 -11.37
C GLY A 110 -27.53 11.70 -12.43
N LYS A 111 -26.37 12.15 -12.94
CA LYS A 111 -25.54 11.37 -13.86
C LYS A 111 -24.62 10.46 -13.08
N VAL A 112 -24.67 9.15 -13.35
CA VAL A 112 -23.75 8.17 -12.77
C VAL A 112 -22.35 8.36 -13.38
N LEU A 113 -21.34 8.52 -12.51
CA LEU A 113 -19.93 8.68 -12.90
C LEU A 113 -19.12 7.40 -12.67
N ALA A 114 -19.50 6.61 -11.67
CA ALA A 114 -18.90 5.31 -11.39
C ALA A 114 -19.93 4.38 -10.77
N GLU A 115 -19.90 3.12 -11.18
CA GLU A 115 -20.67 2.03 -10.60
C GLU A 115 -19.80 0.77 -10.61
N ASN A 116 -19.49 0.22 -9.43
CA ASN A 116 -18.67 -0.97 -9.29
C ASN A 116 -19.14 -1.80 -8.09
N SER A 117 -18.72 -3.06 -8.05
CA SER A 117 -18.98 -3.96 -6.93
C SER A 117 -17.68 -4.28 -6.18
N PHE A 118 -17.79 -4.54 -4.89
CA PHE A 118 -16.69 -4.97 -4.05
C PHE A 118 -17.15 -6.05 -3.07
N THR A 119 -16.22 -6.83 -2.54
CA THR A 119 -16.44 -7.76 -1.45
C THR A 119 -15.90 -7.19 -0.15
N THR A 120 -16.57 -7.51 0.94
CA THR A 120 -16.15 -7.16 2.30
C THR A 120 -15.18 -8.21 2.84
N ARG A 121 -14.51 -7.89 3.94
CA ARG A 121 -13.60 -8.83 4.60
C ARG A 121 -14.34 -10.09 5.01
N THR A 122 -13.61 -11.21 5.00
CA THR A 122 -14.13 -12.51 5.44
C THR A 122 -13.90 -12.72 6.95
N LEU A 123 -14.78 -13.50 7.58
CA LEU A 123 -14.59 -14.08 8.91
C LEU A 123 -14.09 -15.53 8.84
N LYS A 124 -14.00 -16.09 7.65
CA LYS A 124 -13.53 -17.47 7.43
C LYS A 124 -12.01 -17.54 7.59
N PRO A 125 -11.46 -18.72 7.97
CA PRO A 125 -10.02 -18.88 8.10
C PRO A 125 -9.33 -19.08 6.73
N GLN A 126 -9.71 -18.26 5.77
CA GLN A 126 -9.21 -18.26 4.38
C GLN A 126 -9.04 -16.83 3.93
N THR A 127 -7.93 -16.54 3.30
CA THR A 127 -7.64 -15.20 2.76
C THR A 127 -6.73 -15.33 1.55
N LYS A 128 -7.03 -14.59 0.50
CA LYS A 128 -6.16 -14.44 -0.67
C LYS A 128 -5.81 -12.99 -0.89
N PHE A 129 -4.53 -12.66 -0.89
CA PHE A 129 -4.07 -11.30 -1.12
C PHE A 129 -2.79 -11.26 -1.95
N VAL A 130 -2.49 -10.07 -2.45
CA VAL A 130 -1.29 -9.81 -3.25
C VAL A 130 -0.44 -8.74 -2.59
N VAL A 131 0.87 -8.90 -2.69
CA VAL A 131 1.86 -7.97 -2.14
C VAL A 131 2.87 -7.59 -3.21
N PHE A 132 3.16 -6.31 -3.32
CA PHE A 132 4.26 -5.75 -4.11
C PHE A 132 4.59 -4.35 -3.60
N GLY A 133 5.76 -3.85 -3.90
CA GLY A 133 6.17 -2.46 -3.64
C GLY A 133 6.90 -1.86 -4.83
N ASP A 134 7.38 -0.63 -4.66
CA ASP A 134 8.27 0.02 -5.63
C ASP A 134 7.63 0.10 -7.03
N CYS A 135 6.39 0.59 -7.08
CA CYS A 135 5.53 0.37 -8.24
C CYS A 135 5.20 1.63 -9.05
N GLY A 136 5.09 2.80 -8.39
CA GLY A 136 4.53 4.02 -8.99
C GLY A 136 5.48 4.83 -9.87
N GLY A 137 6.22 4.15 -10.75
CA GLY A 137 7.13 4.79 -11.70
C GLY A 137 6.50 5.26 -13.02
N GLY A 138 5.24 4.91 -13.27
CA GLY A 138 4.56 5.23 -14.53
C GLY A 138 5.09 4.39 -15.71
N THR A 139 5.48 3.14 -15.47
CA THR A 139 6.18 2.28 -16.45
C THR A 139 5.24 1.27 -17.10
N PRO A 140 5.58 0.76 -18.31
CA PRO A 140 4.85 -0.36 -18.91
C PRO A 140 4.88 -1.63 -18.04
N GLN A 141 5.96 -1.83 -17.27
CA GLN A 141 6.09 -2.95 -16.34
C GLN A 141 5.07 -2.88 -15.22
N GLN A 142 4.85 -1.69 -14.66
CA GLN A 142 3.79 -1.45 -13.69
C GLN A 142 2.40 -1.81 -14.26
N ALA A 143 2.13 -1.46 -15.52
CA ALA A 143 0.88 -1.81 -16.18
C ALA A 143 0.69 -3.33 -16.27
N GLY A 144 1.74 -4.05 -16.68
CA GLY A 144 1.75 -5.52 -16.78
C GLY A 144 1.53 -6.18 -15.40
N ILE A 145 2.19 -5.68 -14.35
CA ILE A 145 1.99 -6.16 -12.97
C ILE A 145 0.55 -5.88 -12.51
N ALA A 146 0.03 -4.67 -12.68
CA ALA A 146 -1.35 -4.34 -12.30
C ALA A 146 -2.38 -5.25 -12.98
N TYR A 147 -2.17 -5.54 -14.28
CA TYR A 147 -3.00 -6.48 -15.02
C TYR A 147 -2.94 -7.90 -14.42
N GLN A 148 -1.75 -8.42 -14.14
CA GLN A 148 -1.60 -9.77 -13.59
C GLN A 148 -2.13 -9.88 -12.16
N VAL A 149 -1.95 -8.85 -11.33
CA VAL A 149 -2.57 -8.77 -9.99
C VAL A 149 -4.09 -8.85 -10.10
N TYR A 150 -4.69 -8.17 -11.07
CA TYR A 150 -6.14 -8.25 -11.31
C TYR A 150 -6.60 -9.67 -11.68
N GLN A 151 -5.81 -10.40 -12.46
CA GLN A 151 -6.12 -11.80 -12.81
C GLN A 151 -6.11 -12.73 -11.58
N GLN A 152 -5.35 -12.38 -10.53
CA GLN A 152 -5.33 -13.15 -9.29
C GLN A 152 -6.60 -13.01 -8.45
N LYS A 153 -7.42 -11.99 -8.69
CA LYS A 153 -8.66 -11.69 -7.93
C LYS A 153 -8.42 -11.65 -6.42
N PRO A 154 -7.47 -10.84 -5.93
CA PRO A 154 -7.17 -10.78 -4.51
C PRO A 154 -8.32 -10.09 -3.74
N GLU A 155 -8.47 -10.42 -2.47
CA GLU A 155 -9.41 -9.76 -1.56
C GLU A 155 -8.91 -8.36 -1.15
N PHE A 156 -7.59 -8.19 -1.09
CA PHE A 156 -6.92 -6.90 -0.92
C PHE A 156 -5.51 -6.93 -1.52
N VAL A 157 -4.93 -5.76 -1.69
CA VAL A 157 -3.53 -5.58 -2.07
C VAL A 157 -2.78 -4.90 -0.92
N LEU A 158 -1.57 -5.36 -0.61
CA LEU A 158 -0.62 -4.71 0.28
C LEU A 158 0.52 -4.14 -0.56
N VAL A 159 0.73 -2.81 -0.50
CA VAL A 159 1.85 -2.15 -1.18
C VAL A 159 2.92 -1.83 -0.14
N THR A 160 4.11 -2.42 -0.30
CA THR A 160 5.20 -2.34 0.69
C THR A 160 6.02 -1.05 0.62
N GLY A 161 5.43 0.04 0.15
CA GLY A 161 6.05 1.36 0.08
C GLY A 161 6.55 1.72 -1.31
N ASP A 162 7.06 2.95 -1.44
CA ASP A 162 7.38 3.60 -2.71
C ASP A 162 6.21 3.50 -3.68
N ASN A 163 5.08 4.03 -3.19
CA ASN A 163 3.83 4.03 -3.92
C ASN A 163 3.93 4.85 -5.20
N VAL A 164 4.73 5.92 -5.18
CA VAL A 164 5.04 6.76 -6.35
C VAL A 164 6.48 7.25 -6.32
N TYR A 165 6.98 7.64 -7.47
CA TYR A 165 8.30 8.22 -7.67
C TYR A 165 8.18 9.63 -8.29
N LEU A 166 9.07 10.60 -7.93
CA LEU A 166 10.28 10.43 -7.10
C LEU A 166 10.13 10.98 -5.67
N LYS A 167 9.06 11.76 -5.36
CA LYS A 167 8.98 12.58 -4.14
C LYS A 167 7.67 12.49 -3.36
N GLY A 168 6.80 11.55 -3.68
CA GLY A 168 5.50 11.39 -3.02
C GLY A 168 4.54 12.54 -3.29
N LEU A 169 4.57 13.10 -4.51
CA LEU A 169 3.78 14.27 -4.88
C LEU A 169 2.36 13.89 -5.32
N GLU A 170 1.43 14.79 -5.11
CA GLU A 170 0.05 14.65 -5.54
C GLU A 170 -0.06 14.39 -7.05
N ASN A 171 0.74 15.13 -7.84
CA ASN A 171 0.75 14.94 -9.28
C ASN A 171 1.39 13.63 -9.74
N GLU A 172 2.30 13.03 -8.95
CA GLU A 172 2.88 11.71 -9.24
C GLU A 172 1.82 10.63 -9.06
N TYR A 173 1.01 10.69 -7.99
CA TYR A 173 -0.13 9.78 -7.82
C TYR A 173 -1.11 9.87 -9.00
N ARG A 174 -1.47 11.08 -9.44
CA ARG A 174 -2.39 11.25 -10.57
C ARG A 174 -1.85 10.78 -11.91
N LYS A 175 -0.54 10.85 -12.12
CA LYS A 175 0.10 10.48 -13.38
C LYS A 175 0.61 9.05 -13.39
N ASN A 176 1.22 8.60 -12.29
CA ASN A 176 2.03 7.40 -12.25
C ASN A 176 1.41 6.27 -11.43
N PHE A 177 0.32 6.52 -10.69
CA PHE A 177 -0.32 5.52 -9.85
C PHE A 177 -1.76 5.23 -10.28
N PHE A 178 -2.67 6.18 -10.12
CA PHE A 178 -4.08 5.95 -10.38
C PHE A 178 -4.40 5.45 -11.80
N PRO A 179 -3.79 5.94 -12.89
CA PRO A 179 -4.10 5.44 -14.23
C PRO A 179 -3.90 3.93 -14.40
N TYR A 180 -2.95 3.34 -13.65
CA TYR A 180 -2.61 1.92 -13.72
C TYR A 180 -3.53 1.04 -12.86
N TYR A 181 -4.05 1.56 -11.75
CA TYR A 181 -4.84 0.79 -10.78
C TYR A 181 -6.34 1.16 -10.77
N THR A 182 -6.73 2.20 -11.52
CA THR A 182 -8.13 2.59 -11.76
C THR A 182 -8.46 2.65 -13.25
N ALA A 183 -7.76 1.89 -14.07
CA ALA A 183 -8.01 1.80 -15.51
C ALA A 183 -9.47 1.42 -15.79
N LYS A 184 -9.99 1.84 -16.94
CA LYS A 184 -11.38 1.54 -17.33
C LYS A 184 -11.60 0.05 -17.58
N GLU A 185 -10.60 -0.61 -18.10
CA GLU A 185 -10.58 -2.04 -18.42
C GLU A 185 -9.22 -2.65 -18.11
N ALA A 186 -9.18 -3.95 -17.91
CA ALA A 186 -7.94 -4.67 -17.65
C ALA A 186 -7.18 -4.95 -18.96
N ASN A 187 -5.97 -4.41 -19.08
CA ASN A 187 -5.11 -4.58 -20.24
C ASN A 187 -3.63 -4.51 -19.82
N PRO A 188 -2.77 -5.44 -20.23
CA PRO A 188 -1.37 -5.48 -19.80
C PRO A 188 -0.55 -4.24 -20.21
N ALA A 189 -0.99 -3.48 -21.21
CA ALA A 189 -0.32 -2.24 -21.61
C ALA A 189 -0.81 -0.99 -20.85
N VAL A 190 -1.93 -1.07 -20.12
CA VAL A 190 -2.58 0.07 -19.47
C VAL A 190 -2.71 -0.11 -17.96
N GLY A 191 -2.90 -1.34 -17.49
CA GLY A 191 -3.20 -1.66 -16.09
C GLY A 191 -4.56 -2.32 -15.91
N ALA A 192 -5.21 -2.10 -14.76
CA ALA A 192 -6.48 -2.74 -14.45
C ALA A 192 -7.35 -1.91 -13.47
N PRO A 193 -8.67 -2.15 -13.44
CA PRO A 193 -9.60 -1.46 -12.53
C PRO A 193 -9.55 -2.05 -11.10
N LEU A 194 -8.35 -2.26 -10.55
CA LEU A 194 -8.14 -2.90 -9.25
C LEU A 194 -8.79 -2.11 -8.12
N MET A 195 -8.43 -0.83 -7.99
CA MET A 195 -8.89 0.00 -6.87
C MET A 195 -10.38 0.38 -6.97
N ASN A 196 -11.03 0.10 -8.09
CA ASN A 196 -12.46 0.28 -8.20
C ASN A 196 -13.25 -0.70 -7.30
N SER A 197 -12.64 -1.86 -6.97
CA SER A 197 -13.30 -2.97 -6.27
C SER A 197 -12.48 -3.59 -5.15
N ILE A 198 -11.15 -3.41 -5.16
CA ILE A 198 -10.20 -4.05 -4.25
C ILE A 198 -9.53 -2.98 -3.39
N PRO A 199 -9.60 -3.07 -2.05
CA PRO A 199 -8.94 -2.12 -1.18
C PRO A 199 -7.42 -2.34 -1.19
N PHE A 200 -6.66 -1.23 -1.23
CA PHE A 200 -5.22 -1.23 -1.11
C PHE A 200 -4.82 -0.76 0.29
N TYR A 201 -4.01 -1.57 0.98
CA TYR A 201 -3.29 -1.18 2.18
C TYR A 201 -1.89 -0.75 1.77
N MET A 202 -1.52 0.47 2.09
CA MET A 202 -0.26 1.06 1.63
C MET A 202 0.65 1.37 2.81
N ILE A 203 1.96 1.19 2.62
CA ILE A 203 3.01 1.50 3.60
C ILE A 203 3.81 2.69 3.05
N LEU A 204 4.38 3.50 3.93
CA LEU A 204 5.30 4.56 3.56
C LEU A 204 6.64 3.98 3.10
N GLY A 205 7.05 4.30 1.87
CA GLY A 205 8.42 4.17 1.42
C GLY A 205 9.20 5.49 1.56
N ASN A 206 10.47 5.50 1.23
CA ASN A 206 11.28 6.71 1.30
C ASN A 206 10.90 7.73 0.23
N HIS A 207 10.49 7.28 -0.95
CA HIS A 207 10.02 8.19 -2.00
C HIS A 207 8.69 8.84 -1.66
N ASP A 208 7.83 8.23 -0.86
CA ASP A 208 6.57 8.81 -0.40
C ASP A 208 6.76 10.01 0.55
N VAL A 209 7.95 10.14 1.16
CA VAL A 209 8.27 11.16 2.17
C VAL A 209 9.38 12.14 1.78
N TYR A 210 9.92 12.07 0.57
CA TYR A 210 10.93 13.04 0.12
C TYR A 210 10.36 14.45 -0.14
N GLY A 211 9.08 14.58 -0.41
CA GLY A 211 8.42 15.87 -0.66
C GLY A 211 8.02 16.63 0.59
N VAL A 212 8.87 16.72 1.62
CA VAL A 212 8.55 17.36 2.91
C VAL A 212 8.75 18.87 2.95
N GLU A 213 9.55 19.44 2.04
CA GLU A 213 9.86 20.87 1.98
C GLU A 213 8.80 21.59 1.15
N PHE A 214 7.73 22.10 1.78
CA PHE A 214 6.56 22.65 1.08
C PHE A 214 6.80 23.98 0.35
N ASP A 215 7.89 24.68 0.62
CA ASP A 215 8.36 25.78 -0.22
C ASP A 215 8.81 25.32 -1.62
N LYS A 216 9.32 24.08 -1.72
CA LYS A 216 9.76 23.45 -2.97
C LYS A 216 8.74 22.46 -3.55
N THR A 217 8.01 21.75 -2.69
CA THR A 217 7.11 20.64 -3.04
C THR A 217 5.76 20.78 -2.34
N GLN A 218 4.98 21.82 -2.71
CA GLN A 218 3.67 22.14 -2.09
C GLN A 218 2.66 20.99 -2.15
N ASP A 219 2.82 20.05 -3.09
CA ASP A 219 1.99 18.87 -3.30
C ASP A 219 2.61 17.58 -2.76
N GLY A 220 3.62 17.70 -1.89
CA GLY A 220 4.29 16.56 -1.25
C GLY A 220 3.46 15.89 -0.17
N LEU A 221 3.95 14.75 0.33
CA LEU A 221 3.27 13.90 1.32
C LEU A 221 1.85 13.49 0.90
N ALA A 222 1.66 13.28 -0.41
CA ALA A 222 0.35 12.97 -0.97
C ALA A 222 -0.22 11.62 -0.50
N TYR A 223 0.60 10.74 0.05
CA TYR A 223 0.18 9.55 0.76
C TYR A 223 -0.95 9.84 1.76
N PHE A 224 -0.83 10.91 2.55
CA PHE A 224 -1.83 11.30 3.56
C PHE A 224 -3.10 11.94 2.97
N TYR A 225 -3.04 12.42 1.74
CA TYR A 225 -4.24 12.86 1.02
C TYR A 225 -5.05 11.69 0.47
N TYR A 226 -4.38 10.67 -0.10
CA TYR A 226 -5.03 9.66 -0.91
C TYR A 226 -5.35 8.36 -0.19
N ASN A 227 -4.85 8.16 1.03
CA ASN A 227 -5.12 6.96 1.80
C ASN A 227 -6.09 7.18 2.95
N ASP A 228 -6.97 6.21 3.16
CA ASP A 228 -7.81 6.04 4.34
C ASP A 228 -7.59 4.63 4.90
N LEU A 229 -6.69 4.54 5.87
CA LEU A 229 -6.18 3.32 6.51
C LEU A 229 -6.58 3.28 7.99
N PRO A 230 -6.44 2.15 8.69
CA PRO A 230 -6.66 2.07 10.12
C PRO A 230 -5.89 3.14 10.90
N LEU A 231 -6.49 3.64 11.99
CA LEU A 231 -5.95 4.71 12.83
C LEU A 231 -5.52 4.18 14.20
N ASN A 232 -5.19 2.90 14.30
CA ASN A 232 -4.88 2.19 15.54
C ASN A 232 -3.38 2.13 15.86
N GLY A 233 -2.52 2.67 15.00
CA GLY A 233 -1.08 2.72 15.23
C GLY A 233 -0.68 3.69 16.35
N PRO A 234 0.55 3.59 16.85
CA PRO A 234 1.07 4.47 17.88
C PRO A 234 1.21 5.91 17.35
N ILE A 235 1.13 6.87 18.26
CA ILE A 235 1.55 8.25 18.00
C ILE A 235 2.95 8.38 18.60
N THR A 236 3.96 8.32 17.74
CA THR A 236 5.35 8.56 18.13
C THR A 236 5.77 9.98 17.73
N GLU A 237 6.85 10.48 18.33
CA GLU A 237 7.44 11.75 17.90
C GLU A 237 8.29 11.61 16.64
N LEU A 238 8.70 10.37 16.33
CA LEU A 238 9.52 10.01 15.18
C LEU A 238 8.64 9.74 13.96
N VAL A 239 8.03 10.79 13.43
CA VAL A 239 7.20 10.76 12.23
C VAL A 239 7.73 11.74 11.20
N VAL A 240 7.39 11.52 9.94
CA VAL A 240 7.68 12.49 8.87
C VAL A 240 7.12 13.87 9.24
N LYS A 241 7.95 14.92 9.12
CA LYS A 241 7.56 16.28 9.50
C LYS A 241 7.65 17.20 8.27
N PRO A 242 6.51 17.74 7.79
CA PRO A 242 6.53 18.75 6.74
C PRO A 242 7.20 20.04 7.24
N THR A 243 7.99 20.65 6.39
CA THR A 243 8.70 21.91 6.62
C THR A 243 8.30 22.98 5.59
N GLY A 244 8.68 24.23 5.81
CA GLY A 244 8.37 25.37 4.92
C GLY A 244 7.38 26.36 5.53
N PRO A 245 6.69 27.19 4.70
CA PRO A 245 5.77 28.22 5.17
C PRO A 245 4.66 27.67 6.09
N GLU A 246 4.45 28.34 7.20
CA GLU A 246 3.54 27.88 8.25
C GLU A 246 2.11 27.65 7.75
N GLU A 247 1.62 28.53 6.86
CA GLU A 247 0.29 28.40 6.25
C GLU A 247 0.14 27.14 5.41
N LEU A 248 1.20 26.69 4.69
CA LEU A 248 1.18 25.47 3.91
C LEU A 248 1.17 24.23 4.81
N VAL A 249 1.99 24.24 5.87
CA VAL A 249 2.01 23.16 6.87
C VAL A 249 0.67 23.07 7.62
N LYS A 250 0.07 24.20 8.00
CA LYS A 250 -1.27 24.24 8.62
C LYS A 250 -2.35 23.70 7.67
N SER A 251 -2.31 24.12 6.40
CA SER A 251 -3.24 23.67 5.37
C SER A 251 -3.14 22.17 5.15
N PHE A 252 -1.92 21.62 5.04
CA PHE A 252 -1.68 20.19 4.94
C PHE A 252 -2.29 19.44 6.12
N LYS A 253 -1.94 19.82 7.36
CA LYS A 253 -2.46 19.16 8.57
C LYS A 253 -3.98 19.21 8.66
N ALA A 254 -4.61 20.33 8.28
CA ALA A 254 -6.06 20.45 8.28
C ALA A 254 -6.74 19.52 7.27
N ASN A 255 -6.17 19.39 6.06
CA ASN A 255 -6.72 18.56 4.97
C ASN A 255 -6.44 17.06 5.15
N THR A 256 -5.43 16.69 5.95
CA THR A 256 -5.05 15.29 6.18
C THR A 256 -5.50 14.73 7.52
N LYS A 257 -6.07 15.55 8.40
CA LYS A 257 -6.63 15.09 9.69
C LYS A 257 -7.80 14.10 9.47
N PRO A 258 -7.89 13.00 10.26
CA PRO A 258 -6.99 12.53 11.31
C PRO A 258 -5.85 11.61 10.80
N ARG A 259 -5.66 11.45 9.49
CA ARG A 259 -4.75 10.49 8.85
C ARG A 259 -3.28 10.78 9.15
N TYR A 260 -2.87 12.04 8.95
CA TYR A 260 -1.51 12.45 9.31
C TYR A 260 -1.38 12.70 10.82
N PRO A 261 -0.36 12.14 11.50
CA PRO A 261 0.60 11.13 11.02
C PRO A 261 0.13 9.68 11.25
N ARG A 262 -1.10 9.44 11.71
CA ARG A 262 -1.58 8.18 12.30
C ARG A 262 -1.52 6.98 11.38
N ILE A 263 -1.65 7.19 10.06
CA ILE A 263 -1.58 6.09 9.09
C ILE A 263 -0.15 5.73 8.66
N SER A 264 0.87 6.30 9.33
CA SER A 264 2.27 5.87 9.12
C SER A 264 2.52 4.47 9.70
N ASN A 265 1.85 4.16 10.82
CA ASN A 265 1.87 2.85 11.44
C ASN A 265 0.43 2.43 11.71
N TYR A 266 0.07 1.21 11.38
CA TYR A 266 -1.27 0.68 11.62
C TYR A 266 -1.27 -0.85 11.53
N SER A 267 -2.33 -1.48 12.01
CA SER A 267 -2.56 -2.90 11.79
C SER A 267 -3.99 -3.16 11.32
N PHE A 268 -4.21 -4.34 10.76
CA PHE A 268 -5.52 -4.79 10.36
C PHE A 268 -5.64 -6.31 10.35
N GLU A 269 -6.88 -6.79 10.43
CA GLU A 269 -7.23 -8.20 10.32
C GLU A 269 -8.06 -8.46 9.06
N HIS A 270 -7.82 -9.59 8.43
CA HIS A 270 -8.61 -10.12 7.32
C HIS A 270 -8.62 -11.66 7.40
N GLY A 271 -9.82 -12.25 7.56
CA GLY A 271 -9.93 -13.70 7.79
C GLY A 271 -9.09 -14.15 8.98
N ASN A 272 -8.15 -15.05 8.73
CA ASN A 272 -7.23 -15.57 9.75
C ASN A 272 -5.82 -14.95 9.70
N VAL A 273 -5.69 -13.78 9.06
CA VAL A 273 -4.42 -13.06 8.94
C VAL A 273 -4.49 -11.74 9.69
N HIS A 274 -3.47 -11.46 10.49
CA HIS A 274 -3.20 -10.16 11.12
C HIS A 274 -1.94 -9.56 10.52
N ILE A 275 -2.01 -8.32 10.06
CA ILE A 275 -0.90 -7.62 9.43
C ILE A 275 -0.64 -6.31 10.16
N ALA A 276 0.57 -6.13 10.69
CA ALA A 276 1.07 -4.87 11.23
C ALA A 276 1.98 -4.19 10.20
N CYS A 277 1.64 -2.95 9.86
CA CYS A 277 2.36 -2.11 8.90
C CYS A 277 3.12 -1.03 9.66
N ILE A 278 4.44 -0.92 9.44
CA ILE A 278 5.34 -0.04 10.20
C ILE A 278 6.08 0.90 9.24
N ASP A 279 6.20 2.15 9.63
CA ASP A 279 7.10 3.11 9.00
C ASP A 279 8.55 2.78 9.36
N ALA A 280 9.37 2.45 8.37
CA ALA A 280 10.78 2.09 8.51
C ALA A 280 11.72 3.11 7.86
N ASN A 281 11.29 4.35 7.69
CA ASN A 281 12.11 5.41 7.14
C ASN A 281 13.23 5.82 8.11
N THR A 282 14.29 6.43 7.58
CA THR A 282 15.52 6.76 8.32
C THR A 282 15.34 7.74 9.48
N TYR A 283 14.21 8.48 9.53
CA TYR A 283 13.87 9.34 10.68
C TYR A 283 13.20 8.55 11.83
N THR A 284 12.86 7.29 11.64
CA THR A 284 12.28 6.42 12.66
C THR A 284 13.33 5.70 13.48
N ASN A 285 12.93 5.13 14.61
CA ASN A 285 13.75 4.21 15.38
C ASN A 285 12.95 2.91 15.57
N PRO A 286 13.41 1.76 15.04
CA PRO A 286 12.70 0.50 15.18
C PRO A 286 12.54 0.06 16.65
N LEU A 287 13.38 0.56 17.53
CA LEU A 287 13.33 0.31 18.99
C LEU A 287 12.67 1.46 19.78
N ASP A 288 11.92 2.36 19.11
CA ASP A 288 11.12 3.37 19.83
C ASP A 288 10.19 2.67 20.81
N PRO A 289 10.22 3.04 22.11
CA PRO A 289 9.42 2.34 23.13
C PRO A 289 7.92 2.35 22.84
N GLY A 290 7.37 3.43 22.28
CA GLY A 290 5.96 3.53 21.92
C GLY A 290 5.60 2.59 20.77
N LEU A 291 6.47 2.49 19.75
CA LEU A 291 6.30 1.56 18.64
C LEU A 291 6.37 0.11 19.12
N VAL A 292 7.40 -0.23 19.89
CA VAL A 292 7.61 -1.60 20.40
C VAL A 292 6.47 -2.03 21.33
N GLN A 293 6.02 -1.16 22.23
CA GLN A 293 4.88 -1.45 23.10
C GLN A 293 3.61 -1.69 22.29
N TRP A 294 3.29 -0.78 21.37
CA TRP A 294 2.11 -0.93 20.53
C TRP A 294 2.16 -2.24 19.71
N LEU A 295 3.28 -2.53 19.08
CA LEU A 295 3.44 -3.74 18.27
C LEU A 295 3.29 -5.00 19.10
N ALA A 296 3.84 -5.00 20.34
CA ALA A 296 3.72 -6.11 21.26
C ALA A 296 2.27 -6.32 21.73
N GLU A 297 1.55 -5.25 22.06
CA GLU A 297 0.15 -5.31 22.43
C GLU A 297 -0.74 -5.77 21.27
N ASP A 298 -0.53 -5.22 20.10
CA ASP A 298 -1.29 -5.51 18.88
C ASP A 298 -1.15 -6.99 18.48
N LEU A 299 0.08 -7.48 18.34
CA LEU A 299 0.35 -8.87 17.96
C LEU A 299 -0.05 -9.90 19.05
N ARG A 300 0.05 -9.58 20.36
CA ARG A 300 -0.40 -10.48 21.41
C ARG A 300 -1.91 -10.58 21.50
N ASN A 301 -2.63 -9.49 21.25
CA ASN A 301 -4.08 -9.45 21.30
C ASN A 301 -4.74 -10.10 20.07
N SER A 302 -4.02 -10.22 18.95
CA SER A 302 -4.54 -10.87 17.77
C SER A 302 -4.71 -12.37 17.98
N ARG A 303 -5.87 -12.90 17.54
CA ARG A 303 -6.21 -14.33 17.53
C ARG A 303 -6.04 -14.95 16.12
N ALA A 304 -5.50 -14.20 15.18
CA ALA A 304 -5.26 -14.70 13.84
C ALA A 304 -4.27 -15.87 13.85
N ASP A 305 -4.48 -16.84 12.98
CA ASP A 305 -3.53 -17.94 12.81
C ASP A 305 -2.18 -17.44 12.29
N TRP A 306 -2.21 -16.40 11.45
CA TRP A 306 -1.03 -15.86 10.77
C TRP A 306 -0.75 -14.43 11.20
N LYS A 307 0.45 -14.19 11.69
CA LYS A 307 0.96 -12.87 12.06
C LYS A 307 2.02 -12.42 11.07
N ILE A 308 1.76 -11.33 10.39
CA ILE A 308 2.64 -10.75 9.38
C ILE A 308 3.02 -9.33 9.80
N VAL A 309 4.29 -8.97 9.62
CA VAL A 309 4.74 -7.58 9.76
C VAL A 309 5.24 -7.11 8.41
N SER A 310 4.91 -5.87 8.06
CA SER A 310 5.36 -5.30 6.79
C SER A 310 5.87 -3.88 6.97
N TYR A 311 6.99 -3.61 6.32
CA TYR A 311 7.65 -2.30 6.29
C TYR A 311 8.49 -2.18 5.02
N HIS A 312 8.91 -0.95 4.68
CA HIS A 312 9.55 -0.72 3.38
C HIS A 312 11.00 -1.21 3.32
N HIS A 313 11.88 -0.73 4.23
CA HIS A 313 13.31 -1.00 4.18
C HIS A 313 13.66 -2.39 4.74
N PRO A 314 14.17 -3.33 3.95
CA PRO A 314 14.46 -4.69 4.42
C PRO A 314 15.66 -4.72 5.37
N GLY A 315 15.51 -5.39 6.52
CA GLY A 315 16.64 -5.68 7.41
C GLY A 315 17.57 -6.77 6.84
N PHE A 316 17.02 -7.71 6.06
CA PHE A 316 17.76 -8.79 5.43
C PHE A 316 17.67 -8.63 3.91
N ASN A 317 18.75 -8.18 3.31
CA ASN A 317 18.87 -7.87 1.90
C ASN A 317 20.09 -8.58 1.31
N SER A 318 19.88 -9.31 0.24
CA SER A 318 20.92 -10.09 -0.45
C SER A 318 21.45 -9.37 -1.69
N SER A 319 20.85 -8.25 -2.09
CA SER A 319 21.26 -7.42 -3.20
C SER A 319 22.45 -6.53 -2.79
N LYS A 320 23.24 -6.05 -3.75
CA LYS A 320 24.29 -5.05 -3.51
C LYS A 320 23.68 -3.67 -3.23
N ALA A 321 22.54 -3.37 -3.87
CA ALA A 321 21.81 -2.14 -3.62
C ALA A 321 21.28 -2.12 -2.19
N HIS A 322 21.57 -1.05 -1.45
CA HIS A 322 21.01 -0.76 -0.12
C HIS A 322 21.29 -1.81 0.97
N TYR A 323 22.29 -2.67 0.82
CA TYR A 323 22.56 -3.74 1.78
C TYR A 323 22.99 -3.24 3.16
N ASP A 324 23.44 -2.00 3.26
CA ASP A 324 23.84 -1.37 4.52
C ASP A 324 22.66 -0.95 5.39
N TYR A 325 21.45 -0.85 4.84
CA TYR A 325 20.25 -0.47 5.58
C TYR A 325 19.70 -1.65 6.39
N GLN A 326 20.39 -1.99 7.50
CA GLN A 326 20.09 -3.20 8.28
C GLN A 326 19.41 -2.93 9.63
N TYR A 327 19.15 -1.68 9.99
CA TYR A 327 18.66 -1.31 11.32
C TYR A 327 17.32 -1.98 11.68
N MET A 328 16.49 -2.39 10.71
CA MET A 328 15.28 -3.18 10.97
C MET A 328 15.57 -4.59 11.49
N ARG A 329 16.81 -5.10 11.42
CA ARG A 329 17.25 -6.33 12.11
C ARG A 329 17.10 -6.24 13.62
N LEU A 330 17.17 -5.03 14.18
CA LEU A 330 17.01 -4.81 15.62
C LEU A 330 15.63 -5.22 16.14
N LEU A 331 14.61 -5.25 15.29
CA LEU A 331 13.28 -5.76 15.64
C LEU A 331 13.19 -7.29 15.66
N SER A 332 14.08 -8.01 15.02
CA SER A 332 13.96 -9.47 14.83
C SER A 332 13.71 -10.24 16.15
N PRO A 333 14.43 -10.02 17.27
CA PRO A 333 14.15 -10.73 18.50
C PRO A 333 12.74 -10.46 19.06
N ILE A 334 12.23 -9.25 18.84
CA ILE A 334 10.90 -8.85 19.29
C ILE A 334 9.84 -9.56 18.44
N LEU A 335 10.00 -9.55 17.12
CA LEU A 335 9.08 -10.22 16.19
C LEU A 335 9.04 -11.74 16.43
N GLU A 336 10.19 -12.35 16.70
CA GLU A 336 10.32 -13.77 17.05
C GLU A 336 9.54 -14.11 18.32
N GLN A 337 9.72 -13.33 19.39
CA GLN A 337 9.00 -13.50 20.65
C GLN A 337 7.49 -13.31 20.54
N LEU A 338 7.06 -12.50 19.57
CA LEU A 338 5.63 -12.23 19.29
C LEU A 338 5.01 -13.25 18.34
N GLY A 339 5.80 -14.20 17.84
CA GLY A 339 5.36 -15.28 16.97
C GLY A 339 4.97 -14.79 15.57
N VAL A 340 5.73 -13.84 15.03
CA VAL A 340 5.59 -13.40 13.64
C VAL A 340 6.06 -14.52 12.71
N ASP A 341 5.25 -14.80 11.68
CA ASP A 341 5.52 -15.87 10.72
C ASP A 341 6.29 -15.36 9.49
N LEU A 342 5.95 -14.15 9.05
CA LEU A 342 6.40 -13.61 7.79
C LEU A 342 6.65 -12.09 7.91
N VAL A 343 7.73 -11.62 7.30
CA VAL A 343 8.00 -10.18 7.12
C VAL A 343 8.04 -9.88 5.63
N LEU A 344 7.28 -8.85 5.22
CA LEU A 344 7.15 -8.42 3.83
C LEU A 344 7.73 -7.01 3.66
N THR A 345 8.61 -6.82 2.68
CA THR A 345 9.33 -5.57 2.47
C THR A 345 9.42 -5.18 1.00
N GLY A 346 9.79 -3.93 0.72
CA GLY A 346 10.09 -3.36 -0.60
C GLY A 346 11.50 -2.82 -0.70
N HIS A 347 11.63 -1.59 -1.23
CA HIS A 347 12.85 -0.77 -1.32
C HIS A 347 13.94 -1.32 -2.26
N VAL A 348 14.19 -2.60 -2.25
CA VAL A 348 15.13 -3.23 -3.16
C VAL A 348 14.34 -3.80 -4.33
N HIS A 349 14.55 -3.22 -5.51
CA HIS A 349 13.73 -3.48 -6.69
C HIS A 349 14.03 -4.85 -7.30
N ASN A 350 13.69 -5.91 -6.57
CA ASN A 350 13.77 -7.31 -7.01
C ASN A 350 12.94 -8.20 -6.08
N TYR A 351 13.02 -9.50 -6.30
CA TYR A 351 12.48 -10.50 -5.40
C TYR A 351 13.60 -11.20 -4.62
N GLN A 352 13.43 -11.28 -3.30
CA GLN A 352 14.31 -12.06 -2.43
C GLN A 352 13.49 -12.81 -1.39
N ARG A 353 13.94 -14.00 -1.04
CA ARG A 353 13.41 -14.78 0.06
C ARG A 353 14.55 -15.36 0.90
N THR A 354 14.42 -15.25 2.20
CA THR A 354 15.37 -15.87 3.13
C THR A 354 14.98 -17.33 3.41
N LEU A 355 15.93 -18.13 3.89
CA LEU A 355 15.63 -19.26 4.74
C LEU A 355 14.87 -18.76 5.97
N PRO A 356 14.07 -19.61 6.65
CA PRO A 356 13.56 -19.23 7.96
C PRO A 356 14.72 -18.99 8.90
N LEU A 357 14.70 -17.87 9.62
CA LEU A 357 15.81 -17.48 10.46
C LEU A 357 15.37 -16.86 11.79
N THR A 358 16.25 -16.93 12.76
CA THR A 358 16.30 -16.04 13.92
C THR A 358 17.58 -15.24 13.88
N PHE A 359 17.56 -14.04 14.47
CA PHE A 359 18.70 -13.15 14.48
C PHE A 359 18.91 -12.52 15.87
N ASP A 360 20.10 -12.70 16.44
CA ASP A 360 20.50 -12.09 17.70
C ASP A 360 21.46 -10.93 17.44
N PRO A 361 20.99 -9.67 17.54
CA PRO A 361 21.86 -8.50 17.34
C PRO A 361 22.91 -8.42 18.43
N LYS A 362 24.16 -8.26 18.03
CA LYS A 362 25.31 -8.13 18.95
C LYS A 362 25.21 -6.85 19.75
N LYS A 363 25.54 -6.97 21.04
CA LYS A 363 25.72 -5.83 21.95
C LYS A 363 27.20 -5.53 22.16
N ASP A 364 27.47 -4.28 22.50
CA ASP A 364 28.80 -3.83 22.86
C ASP A 364 29.33 -4.52 24.13
N SER A 365 30.56 -4.24 24.51
CA SER A 365 31.20 -4.82 25.69
C SER A 365 30.50 -4.50 27.02
N THR A 366 29.62 -3.47 27.04
CA THR A 366 28.82 -3.12 28.21
C THR A 366 27.49 -3.91 28.26
N GLY A 367 27.10 -4.59 27.17
CA GLY A 367 25.84 -5.30 27.04
C GLY A 367 24.60 -4.40 26.92
N THR A 368 24.79 -3.10 26.76
CA THR A 368 23.70 -2.10 26.78
C THR A 368 23.31 -1.55 25.41
N ARG A 369 24.25 -1.47 24.47
CA ARG A 369 24.00 -0.90 23.14
C ARG A 369 24.22 -1.93 22.05
N TYR A 370 23.37 -1.92 21.04
CA TYR A 370 23.60 -2.74 19.85
C TYR A 370 24.77 -2.20 19.01
N VAL A 371 25.53 -3.11 18.41
CA VAL A 371 26.65 -2.77 17.52
C VAL A 371 26.07 -2.48 16.16
N VAL A 372 26.05 -1.18 15.81
CA VAL A 372 25.59 -0.68 14.52
C VAL A 372 26.71 0.16 13.90
N SER A 373 27.07 -0.13 12.65
CA SER A 373 28.09 0.66 11.95
C SER A 373 27.57 2.05 11.56
N PRO A 374 28.46 3.01 11.22
CA PRO A 374 28.04 4.33 10.74
C PRO A 374 27.14 4.28 9.48
N GLU A 375 27.31 3.25 8.65
CA GLU A 375 26.54 3.03 7.44
C GLU A 375 25.17 2.40 7.72
N GLY A 376 24.91 1.89 8.94
CA GLY A 376 23.65 1.28 9.34
C GLY A 376 23.65 -0.26 9.37
N ARG A 377 24.81 -0.89 9.26
CA ARG A 377 24.95 -2.35 9.39
C ARG A 377 24.78 -2.77 10.83
N VAL A 378 23.99 -3.80 11.06
CA VAL A 378 23.73 -4.39 12.39
C VAL A 378 24.47 -5.72 12.47
N ASP A 379 25.48 -5.78 13.34
CA ASP A 379 26.23 -7.00 13.64
C ASP A 379 25.38 -7.95 14.51
N GLY A 380 25.55 -9.25 14.31
CA GLY A 380 24.77 -10.26 15.05
C GLY A 380 24.98 -11.67 14.54
N THR A 381 24.24 -12.61 15.14
CA THR A 381 24.34 -14.03 14.83
C THR A 381 23.04 -14.53 14.22
N PHE A 382 23.14 -15.25 13.10
CA PHE A 382 22.04 -15.92 12.44
C PHE A 382 21.91 -17.36 12.90
N THR A 383 20.68 -17.80 13.16
CA THR A 383 20.31 -19.23 13.19
C THR A 383 19.38 -19.48 12.02
N LEU A 384 19.78 -20.38 11.12
CA LEU A 384 19.08 -20.66 9.88
C LEU A 384 18.43 -22.04 9.92
N ASP A 385 17.17 -22.14 9.57
CA ASP A 385 16.51 -23.45 9.37
C ASP A 385 16.79 -23.96 7.95
N GLN A 386 17.82 -24.77 7.82
CA GLN A 386 18.21 -25.40 6.56
C GLN A 386 17.38 -26.67 6.22
N HIS A 387 16.53 -27.13 7.14
CA HIS A 387 15.64 -28.27 6.90
C HIS A 387 14.34 -27.87 6.22
N TYR A 388 13.92 -26.63 6.38
CA TYR A 388 12.74 -26.11 5.72
C TYR A 388 12.99 -25.94 4.22
N ASP A 389 12.17 -26.58 3.39
CA ASP A 389 12.22 -26.49 1.92
C ASP A 389 10.94 -25.88 1.32
N GLY A 390 9.88 -25.71 2.12
CA GLY A 390 8.57 -25.20 1.68
C GLY A 390 7.77 -26.17 0.80
N ILE A 391 8.22 -27.41 0.64
CA ILE A 391 7.59 -28.44 -0.20
C ILE A 391 7.23 -29.67 0.64
N THR A 392 8.23 -30.34 1.20
CA THR A 392 8.11 -31.50 2.09
C THR A 392 8.18 -31.11 3.56
N ASN A 393 9.13 -30.26 3.88
CA ASN A 393 9.31 -29.70 5.23
C ASN A 393 8.72 -28.28 5.26
N THR A 394 7.44 -28.19 5.61
CA THR A 394 6.64 -26.97 5.48
C THR A 394 6.46 -26.20 6.78
N LYS A 395 7.02 -26.69 7.89
CA LYS A 395 6.94 -26.03 9.21
C LYS A 395 8.26 -25.35 9.53
N PRO A 396 8.40 -24.01 9.30
CA PRO A 396 9.64 -23.29 9.50
C PRO A 396 9.96 -23.11 10.99
N LYS A 397 11.27 -23.09 11.32
CA LYS A 397 11.79 -22.64 12.60
C LYS A 397 12.44 -21.27 12.43
N GLY A 398 11.69 -20.22 12.75
CA GLY A 398 12.09 -18.84 12.55
C GLY A 398 11.20 -18.10 11.57
N ILE A 399 11.50 -16.83 11.31
CA ILE A 399 10.74 -15.94 10.45
C ILE A 399 11.28 -16.03 9.01
N ILE A 400 10.39 -16.03 8.03
CA ILE A 400 10.77 -15.87 6.61
C ILE A 400 10.64 -14.39 6.25
N TYR A 401 11.70 -13.80 5.69
CA TYR A 401 11.71 -12.42 5.21
C TYR A 401 11.65 -12.42 3.68
N ILE A 402 10.73 -11.62 3.16
CA ILE A 402 10.50 -11.46 1.72
C ILE A 402 10.73 -10.01 1.32
N VAL A 403 11.55 -9.80 0.31
CA VAL A 403 11.60 -8.57 -0.45
C VAL A 403 10.77 -8.76 -1.72
N THR A 404 9.77 -7.91 -1.94
CA THR A 404 8.88 -7.95 -3.11
C THR A 404 8.78 -6.55 -3.76
N GLY A 405 9.95 -5.95 -4.01
CA GLY A 405 10.11 -4.60 -4.57
C GLY A 405 10.17 -4.55 -6.10
N ALA A 406 9.75 -5.62 -6.80
CA ALA A 406 9.79 -5.68 -8.26
C ALA A 406 8.47 -5.22 -8.91
N GLY A 407 7.69 -4.34 -8.27
CA GLY A 407 6.33 -3.95 -8.66
C GLY A 407 6.22 -3.03 -9.87
N GLY A 408 7.33 -2.51 -10.43
CA GLY A 408 7.26 -1.66 -11.61
C GLY A 408 8.41 -0.67 -11.80
N ALA A 409 9.14 -0.30 -10.75
CA ALA A 409 10.33 0.54 -10.85
C ALA A 409 11.51 -0.22 -11.49
N PRO A 410 12.54 0.46 -12.01
CA PRO A 410 13.71 -0.20 -12.60
C PRO A 410 14.37 -1.19 -11.64
N LEU A 411 14.67 -2.40 -12.11
CA LEU A 411 15.23 -3.47 -11.29
C LEU A 411 16.67 -3.19 -10.87
N TYR A 412 17.04 -3.64 -9.65
CA TYR A 412 18.40 -3.59 -9.15
C TYR A 412 19.12 -4.93 -9.32
N ASP A 413 20.42 -4.88 -9.60
CA ASP A 413 21.34 -6.01 -9.67
C ASP A 413 20.85 -7.21 -10.52
N PRO A 414 20.40 -7.02 -11.76
CA PRO A 414 19.86 -8.11 -12.59
C PRO A 414 20.86 -9.24 -12.81
N SER A 415 22.17 -8.99 -12.65
CA SER A 415 23.22 -10.01 -12.75
C SER A 415 23.23 -11.04 -11.62
N LEU A 416 22.55 -10.78 -10.50
CA LEU A 416 22.50 -11.69 -9.33
C LEU A 416 21.46 -12.79 -9.50
N SER A 417 20.54 -12.65 -10.45
CA SER A 417 19.41 -13.59 -10.62
C SER A 417 19.88 -15.01 -10.83
N GLY A 418 19.47 -15.92 -9.94
CA GLY A 418 19.78 -17.34 -10.02
C GLY A 418 21.26 -17.71 -9.92
N LYS A 419 22.13 -16.83 -9.40
CA LYS A 419 23.59 -17.04 -9.29
C LYS A 419 24.07 -16.91 -7.85
N PRO A 420 23.89 -17.95 -7.01
CA PRO A 420 24.25 -17.92 -5.59
C PRO A 420 25.72 -17.51 -5.31
N GLU A 421 26.63 -17.84 -6.22
CA GLU A 421 28.04 -17.47 -6.11
C GLU A 421 28.29 -15.96 -6.13
N LEU A 422 27.33 -15.18 -6.63
CA LEU A 422 27.41 -13.72 -6.68
C LEU A 422 26.66 -13.03 -5.52
N TRP A 423 25.97 -13.76 -4.66
CA TRP A 423 25.21 -13.20 -3.53
C TRP A 423 26.14 -12.83 -2.37
N LYS A 424 27.00 -11.84 -2.63
CA LYS A 424 28.03 -11.35 -1.70
C LYS A 424 27.96 -9.84 -1.67
N HIS A 425 28.22 -9.29 -0.49
CA HIS A 425 28.41 -7.85 -0.33
C HIS A 425 29.90 -7.52 -0.23
N ASP A 426 30.31 -6.32 -0.57
CA ASP A 426 31.63 -5.81 -0.20
C ASP A 426 31.57 -5.19 1.19
N PRO A 427 32.62 -5.36 1.99
CA PRO A 427 33.82 -6.17 1.83
C PRO A 427 33.59 -7.68 2.05
N GLN A 428 34.60 -8.45 1.82
CA GLN A 428 34.65 -9.89 1.54
C GLN A 428 33.94 -10.85 2.51
N GLU A 429 33.74 -10.51 3.76
CA GLU A 429 33.07 -11.35 4.76
C GLU A 429 31.57 -11.50 4.56
N ASN A 430 31.02 -10.78 3.61
CA ASN A 430 29.58 -10.62 3.45
C ASN A 430 28.96 -11.57 2.41
N TRP A 431 29.26 -12.85 2.50
CA TRP A 431 28.36 -13.86 1.99
C TRP A 431 27.05 -13.78 2.77
N VAL A 432 25.90 -13.72 2.06
CA VAL A 432 24.58 -13.63 2.70
C VAL A 432 23.98 -15.03 2.89
N PRO A 433 24.32 -15.72 4.00
CA PRO A 433 24.00 -17.14 4.20
C PRO A 433 22.50 -17.38 4.39
N PHE A 434 21.75 -16.34 4.70
CA PHE A 434 20.31 -16.41 4.90
C PHE A 434 19.50 -16.49 3.59
N THR A 435 20.13 -16.27 2.44
CA THR A 435 19.42 -16.19 1.16
C THR A 435 18.97 -17.56 0.66
N ALA A 436 17.69 -17.75 0.46
CA ALA A 436 17.14 -18.94 -0.19
C ALA A 436 16.86 -18.72 -1.68
N LYS A 437 16.46 -17.50 -2.08
CA LYS A 437 16.11 -17.15 -3.47
C LYS A 437 16.38 -15.68 -3.75
N ILE A 438 16.94 -15.37 -4.92
CA ILE A 438 16.95 -14.03 -5.53
C ILE A 438 16.54 -14.16 -6.99
N VAL A 439 15.63 -13.29 -7.41
CA VAL A 439 15.28 -13.05 -8.82
C VAL A 439 15.24 -11.55 -9.03
N SER A 440 16.18 -11.02 -9.79
CA SER A 440 16.46 -9.58 -9.91
C SER A 440 16.40 -9.06 -11.35
N ASP A 441 16.00 -9.89 -12.30
CA ASP A 441 15.91 -9.59 -13.73
C ASP A 441 14.46 -9.61 -14.27
N ILE A 442 13.47 -9.84 -13.39
CA ILE A 442 12.07 -9.98 -13.75
C ILE A 442 11.19 -9.18 -12.80
N HIS A 443 10.29 -8.34 -13.33
CA HIS A 443 9.24 -7.69 -12.55
C HIS A 443 8.23 -8.72 -12.04
N SER A 444 7.82 -8.58 -10.79
CA SER A 444 7.04 -9.62 -10.12
C SER A 444 6.27 -9.09 -8.91
N PHE A 445 5.37 -9.92 -8.40
CA PHE A 445 4.57 -9.69 -7.21
C PHE A 445 4.33 -11.00 -6.45
N THR A 446 4.10 -10.91 -5.17
CA THR A 446 3.83 -12.05 -4.29
C THR A 446 2.32 -12.27 -4.15
N THR A 447 1.85 -13.50 -4.35
CA THR A 447 0.50 -13.93 -3.93
C THR A 447 0.59 -14.73 -2.65
N ILE A 448 -0.33 -14.52 -1.74
CA ILE A 448 -0.43 -15.27 -0.48
C ILE A 448 -1.87 -15.77 -0.33
N GLU A 449 -2.00 -17.08 -0.14
CA GLU A 449 -3.27 -17.74 0.12
C GLU A 449 -3.19 -18.51 1.43
N THR A 450 -4.15 -18.29 2.35
CA THR A 450 -4.27 -19.02 3.60
C THR A 450 -5.51 -19.88 3.62
N ASN A 451 -5.42 -21.04 4.27
CA ASN A 451 -6.54 -21.89 4.59
C ASN A 451 -6.25 -22.57 5.95
N GLY A 452 -6.86 -22.03 7.02
CA GLY A 452 -6.55 -22.43 8.37
C GLY A 452 -5.05 -22.28 8.66
N LYS A 453 -4.41 -23.34 9.10
CA LYS A 453 -2.97 -23.39 9.46
C LYS A 453 -2.05 -23.71 8.26
N LYS A 454 -2.50 -23.51 7.04
CA LYS A 454 -1.69 -23.62 5.83
C LYS A 454 -1.66 -22.28 5.11
N MET A 455 -0.48 -21.82 4.76
CA MET A 455 -0.23 -20.66 3.90
C MET A 455 0.55 -21.12 2.67
N VAL A 456 0.15 -20.65 1.49
CA VAL A 456 0.87 -20.84 0.23
C VAL A 456 1.30 -19.47 -0.27
N LEU A 457 2.59 -19.30 -0.50
CA LEU A 457 3.18 -18.11 -1.06
C LEU A 457 3.74 -18.43 -2.44
N LYS A 458 3.39 -17.61 -3.44
CA LYS A 458 3.95 -17.71 -4.79
C LYS A 458 4.49 -16.36 -5.23
N GLN A 459 5.63 -16.36 -5.87
CA GLN A 459 6.13 -15.19 -6.59
C GLN A 459 5.80 -15.33 -8.07
N MET A 460 5.01 -14.38 -8.58
CA MET A 460 4.45 -14.36 -9.91
C MET A 460 5.11 -13.29 -10.77
N ASN A 461 5.46 -13.59 -12.00
CA ASN A 461 5.98 -12.59 -12.94
C ASN A 461 4.86 -11.85 -13.71
N ALA A 462 5.26 -10.87 -14.51
CA ALA A 462 4.35 -10.07 -15.36
C ALA A 462 3.68 -10.89 -16.49
N GLN A 463 4.02 -12.17 -16.68
CA GLN A 463 3.38 -13.10 -17.60
C GLN A 463 2.39 -14.04 -16.87
N GLY A 464 2.25 -13.90 -15.54
CA GLY A 464 1.37 -14.75 -14.73
C GLY A 464 1.96 -16.13 -14.41
N VAL A 465 3.28 -16.29 -14.54
CA VAL A 465 3.98 -17.54 -14.24
C VAL A 465 4.61 -17.44 -12.85
N ALA A 466 4.36 -18.45 -12.00
CA ALA A 466 5.04 -18.59 -10.73
C ALA A 466 6.46 -19.13 -10.93
N PHE A 467 7.46 -18.50 -10.32
CA PHE A 467 8.86 -18.94 -10.37
C PHE A 467 9.45 -19.25 -8.99
N ASP A 468 8.73 -18.95 -7.94
CA ASP A 468 8.98 -19.44 -6.58
C ASP A 468 7.64 -19.77 -5.93
N GLU A 469 7.62 -20.87 -5.19
CA GLU A 469 6.44 -21.32 -4.44
C GLU A 469 6.89 -21.99 -3.16
N ILE A 470 6.29 -21.61 -2.02
CA ILE A 470 6.51 -22.27 -0.74
C ILE A 470 5.19 -22.46 0.01
N ILE A 471 5.16 -23.50 0.80
CA ILE A 471 4.09 -23.82 1.75
C ILE A 471 4.62 -23.60 3.16
N ILE A 472 3.85 -22.92 4.00
CA ILE A 472 4.10 -22.74 5.42
C ILE A 472 2.94 -23.40 6.18
N THR A 473 3.26 -24.21 7.18
CA THR A 473 2.27 -24.86 8.05
C THR A 473 2.58 -24.63 9.53
N LYS A 474 1.53 -24.69 10.36
CA LYS A 474 1.63 -24.58 11.84
C LYS A 474 1.22 -25.86 12.54
#